data_17f8bc9c6bc2e9bc253fb0060838e527
#
_entry.id   17f8bc9c6bc2e9bc253fb0060838e527
#
_cell.length_a   1.000
_cell.length_b   1.000
_cell.length_c   1.000
_cell.angle_alpha   90.00
_cell.angle_beta   90.00
_cell.angle_gamma   90.00
#
_symmetry.space_group_name_H-M   'P 1'
#
loop_
_entity.id
_entity.type
_entity.pdbx_description
1 polymer ?
#
loop_
_entity_poly.entity_id
_entity_poly.type
_entity_poly.pdbx_seq_one_letter_code
_entity_poly.pdbx_strand_id
1 'polypeptide(L)'
;LEDTFSEEVPKDQMVLQSMAAGEDYTIGDASMPAITAAYSLGKKSDYDVKMPNLKNLSVKEAKKNLQDAGLTLEVSVEKDSDYNKVKKGKVCDQSIPAGEKVNTIENKGDEVVLYTSIGPKPTPKPTPKPVVTSRPSSNASSAGKSQSGDSQFSAINGSGSKRSSSASFATLN
;
A
#
# COMPACT_ATOMS: atom_id res chain seq x y z
N LEU A 1 22.68 28.94 -18.61
CA LEU A 1 22.55 28.89 -17.13
C LEU A 1 21.23 28.22 -16.80
N GLU A 2 21.23 27.37 -15.76
CA GLU A 2 20.04 26.68 -15.26
C GLU A 2 19.48 27.40 -14.04
N ASP A 3 18.16 27.36 -13.87
CA ASP A 3 17.49 27.90 -12.70
C ASP A 3 17.92 27.13 -11.45
N THR A 4 18.08 27.81 -10.32
CA THR A 4 18.64 27.22 -9.12
C THR A 4 17.83 27.59 -7.87
N PHE A 5 17.92 26.77 -6.83
CA PHE A 5 17.34 27.10 -5.54
C PHE A 5 18.10 28.19 -4.84
N SER A 6 17.37 29.08 -4.15
CA SER A 6 17.96 30.12 -3.31
C SER A 6 17.13 30.31 -2.05
N GLU A 7 17.79 30.38 -0.92
CA GLU A 7 17.17 30.71 0.37
C GLU A 7 16.95 32.22 0.56
N GLU A 8 17.71 33.03 -0.19
CA GLU A 8 17.75 34.50 -0.05
C GLU A 8 16.98 35.21 -1.17
N VAL A 9 17.08 34.68 -2.40
CA VAL A 9 16.43 35.29 -3.56
C VAL A 9 15.06 34.68 -3.77
N PRO A 10 13.98 35.46 -3.76
CA PRO A 10 12.63 34.98 -4.02
C PRO A 10 12.51 34.29 -5.38
N LYS A 11 11.53 33.39 -5.50
CA LYS A 11 11.21 32.70 -6.75
C LYS A 11 11.02 33.70 -7.88
N ASP A 12 11.45 33.30 -9.07
CA ASP A 12 11.32 34.04 -10.34
C ASP A 12 12.15 35.34 -10.39
N GLN A 13 13.05 35.57 -9.42
CA GLN A 13 14.05 36.64 -9.50
C GLN A 13 15.38 36.13 -10.01
N MET A 14 16.12 36.98 -10.72
CA MET A 14 17.42 36.63 -11.28
C MET A 14 18.44 36.39 -10.18
N VAL A 15 19.14 35.26 -10.24
CA VAL A 15 20.21 34.85 -9.33
C VAL A 15 21.58 35.05 -9.95
N LEU A 16 21.73 34.68 -11.21
CA LEU A 16 22.96 34.72 -11.96
C LEU A 16 22.73 35.24 -13.38
N GLN A 17 23.75 35.88 -13.91
CA GLN A 17 23.85 36.26 -15.33
C GLN A 17 25.19 35.86 -15.89
N SER A 18 25.26 35.56 -17.20
CA SER A 18 26.49 35.10 -17.88
C SER A 18 27.56 36.17 -18.01
N MET A 19 27.16 37.43 -17.95
CA MET A 19 28.05 38.57 -18.02
C MET A 19 28.04 39.32 -16.70
N ALA A 20 29.22 39.73 -16.22
CA ALA A 20 29.30 40.46 -14.95
C ALA A 20 28.70 41.85 -15.08
N ALA A 21 28.09 42.35 -13.98
CA ALA A 21 27.55 43.68 -13.94
C ALA A 21 28.69 44.69 -14.01
N GLY A 22 28.55 45.71 -14.88
CA GLY A 22 29.56 46.77 -15.05
C GLY A 22 30.66 46.47 -16.04
N GLU A 23 30.64 45.32 -16.72
CA GLU A 23 31.54 45.04 -17.85
C GLU A 23 31.11 45.84 -19.09
N ASP A 24 32.10 46.40 -19.79
CA ASP A 24 31.87 47.15 -21.03
C ASP A 24 31.92 46.23 -22.23
N TYR A 25 30.93 46.30 -23.10
CA TYR A 25 30.85 45.55 -24.33
C TYR A 25 30.65 46.49 -25.54
N THR A 26 31.36 46.18 -26.63
CA THR A 26 31.19 46.95 -27.85
C THR A 26 29.95 46.47 -28.60
N ILE A 27 28.98 47.36 -28.81
CA ILE A 27 27.77 47.08 -29.57
C ILE A 27 28.14 46.81 -31.02
N GLY A 28 27.65 45.67 -31.59
CA GLY A 28 27.84 45.33 -32.98
C GLY A 28 29.07 44.41 -33.22
N ASP A 29 29.78 43.97 -32.19
CA ASP A 29 30.77 42.95 -32.29
C ASP A 29 30.13 41.58 -32.58
N ALA A 30 30.51 40.94 -33.69
CA ALA A 30 30.00 39.62 -34.05
C ALA A 30 30.38 38.52 -33.08
N SER A 31 31.38 38.78 -32.19
CA SER A 31 31.85 37.87 -31.14
C SER A 31 31.09 38.03 -29.80
N MET A 32 30.15 38.99 -29.72
CA MET A 32 29.43 39.25 -28.47
C MET A 32 28.58 38.03 -28.08
N PRO A 33 28.86 37.41 -26.92
CA PRO A 33 28.08 36.25 -26.48
C PRO A 33 26.64 36.67 -26.09
N ALA A 34 25.69 35.76 -26.28
CA ALA A 34 24.35 35.97 -25.80
C ALA A 34 24.32 36.08 -24.27
N ILE A 35 23.62 37.08 -23.74
CA ILE A 35 23.41 37.21 -22.30
C ILE A 35 22.37 36.16 -21.88
N THR A 36 22.77 35.27 -21.00
CA THR A 36 21.89 34.30 -20.38
C THR A 36 21.74 34.59 -18.89
N ALA A 37 20.58 34.29 -18.34
CA ALA A 37 20.29 34.48 -16.94
C ALA A 37 19.76 33.17 -16.32
N ALA A 38 20.00 32.97 -15.03
CA ALA A 38 19.36 31.95 -14.21
C ALA A 38 18.45 32.62 -13.18
N TYR A 39 17.30 32.03 -12.97
CA TYR A 39 16.30 32.52 -12.03
C TYR A 39 16.25 31.66 -10.78
N SER A 40 15.83 32.27 -9.67
CA SER A 40 15.60 31.55 -8.43
C SER A 40 14.35 30.69 -8.55
N LEU A 41 14.48 29.44 -8.18
CA LEU A 41 13.34 28.53 -7.93
C LEU A 41 12.69 28.78 -6.57
N GLY A 42 13.27 29.67 -5.72
CA GLY A 42 12.87 29.85 -4.34
C GLY A 42 13.52 28.82 -3.42
N LYS A 43 12.95 28.60 -2.25
CA LYS A 43 13.51 27.67 -1.26
C LYS A 43 13.32 26.22 -1.70
N LYS A 44 14.37 25.44 -1.57
CA LYS A 44 14.33 24.00 -1.89
C LYS A 44 13.24 23.27 -1.09
N SER A 45 13.08 23.61 0.19
CA SER A 45 12.09 22.98 1.07
C SER A 45 10.63 23.17 0.64
N ASP A 46 10.32 24.19 -0.17
CA ASP A 46 8.97 24.46 -0.66
C ASP A 46 8.49 23.42 -1.68
N TYR A 47 9.43 22.64 -2.21
CA TYR A 47 9.18 21.57 -3.16
C TYR A 47 9.26 20.17 -2.54
N ASP A 48 9.47 20.07 -1.23
CA ASP A 48 9.51 18.83 -0.49
C ASP A 48 8.11 18.29 -0.22
N VAL A 49 7.78 17.16 -0.81
CA VAL A 49 6.52 16.44 -0.60
C VAL A 49 6.80 15.14 0.13
N LYS A 50 5.94 14.78 1.08
CA LYS A 50 6.04 13.48 1.76
C LYS A 50 5.51 12.37 0.89
N MET A 51 6.30 11.31 0.72
CA MET A 51 5.91 10.10 0.02
C MET A 51 4.64 9.50 0.62
N PRO A 52 3.56 9.29 -0.15
CA PRO A 52 2.34 8.69 0.36
C PRO A 52 2.54 7.21 0.70
N ASN A 53 1.70 6.69 1.60
CA ASN A 53 1.66 5.25 1.86
C ASN A 53 0.84 4.55 0.76
N LEU A 54 1.51 3.72 -0.02
CA LEU A 54 0.92 3.01 -1.15
C LEU A 54 0.59 1.55 -0.84
N LYS A 55 0.88 1.06 0.37
CA LYS A 55 0.60 -0.33 0.78
C LYS A 55 -0.90 -0.63 0.76
N ASN A 56 -1.26 -1.84 0.36
CA ASN A 56 -2.62 -2.34 0.19
C ASN A 56 -3.44 -1.69 -0.95
N LEU A 57 -2.86 -0.78 -1.71
CA LEU A 57 -3.49 -0.20 -2.89
C LEU A 57 -3.29 -1.08 -4.13
N SER A 58 -4.12 -0.92 -5.14
CA SER A 58 -3.79 -1.41 -6.47
C SER A 58 -2.73 -0.51 -7.11
N VAL A 59 -1.99 -1.02 -8.08
CA VAL A 59 -0.98 -0.23 -8.82
C VAL A 59 -1.60 1.04 -9.42
N LYS A 60 -2.84 0.96 -9.91
CA LYS A 60 -3.55 2.12 -10.47
C LYS A 60 -3.86 3.18 -9.41
N GLU A 61 -4.33 2.77 -8.23
CA GLU A 61 -4.59 3.66 -7.11
C GLU A 61 -3.29 4.27 -6.58
N ALA A 62 -2.21 3.48 -6.52
CA ALA A 62 -0.90 3.94 -6.10
C ALA A 62 -0.36 5.03 -7.03
N LYS A 63 -0.44 4.82 -8.35
CA LYS A 63 -0.05 5.84 -9.35
C LYS A 63 -0.87 7.12 -9.21
N LYS A 64 -2.17 6.98 -8.99
CA LYS A 64 -3.04 8.15 -8.77
C LYS A 64 -2.64 8.91 -7.50
N ASN A 65 -2.37 8.22 -6.39
CA ASN A 65 -1.96 8.87 -5.14
C ASN A 65 -0.63 9.61 -5.27
N LEU A 66 0.31 9.10 -6.06
CA LEU A 66 1.56 9.81 -6.37
C LEU A 66 1.29 11.10 -7.15
N GLN A 67 0.43 11.04 -8.17
CA GLN A 67 0.05 12.21 -8.96
C GLN A 67 -0.72 13.25 -8.12
N ASP A 68 -1.67 12.79 -7.28
CA ASP A 68 -2.44 13.64 -6.38
C ASP A 68 -1.54 14.33 -5.33
N ALA A 69 -0.43 13.70 -4.95
CA ALA A 69 0.61 14.28 -4.10
C ALA A 69 1.57 15.24 -4.84
N GLY A 70 1.41 15.41 -6.16
CA GLY A 70 2.28 16.25 -6.98
C GLY A 70 3.63 15.62 -7.33
N LEU A 71 3.80 14.31 -7.08
CA LEU A 71 5.03 13.58 -7.39
C LEU A 71 5.01 13.07 -8.83
N THR A 72 5.97 13.52 -9.63
CA THR A 72 6.16 13.10 -11.02
C THR A 72 7.27 12.06 -11.09
N LEU A 73 7.02 10.88 -10.50
CA LEU A 73 7.95 9.76 -10.46
C LEU A 73 7.59 8.73 -11.54
N GLU A 74 8.60 8.04 -12.05
CA GLU A 74 8.38 6.87 -12.90
C GLU A 74 8.06 5.66 -12.02
N VAL A 75 6.97 4.96 -12.34
CA VAL A 75 6.49 3.84 -11.52
C VAL A 75 6.77 2.52 -12.21
N SER A 76 7.73 1.77 -11.69
CA SER A 76 7.95 0.38 -12.04
C SER A 76 7.22 -0.56 -11.06
N VAL A 77 6.95 -1.77 -11.51
CA VAL A 77 6.20 -2.75 -10.73
C VAL A 77 6.92 -4.09 -10.74
N GLU A 78 7.31 -4.53 -9.57
CA GLU A 78 7.90 -5.83 -9.36
C GLU A 78 6.97 -6.75 -8.56
N LYS A 79 7.14 -8.06 -8.73
CA LYS A 79 6.44 -9.05 -7.90
C LYS A 79 7.30 -9.38 -6.71
N ASP A 80 6.70 -9.35 -5.53
CA ASP A 80 7.33 -9.85 -4.32
C ASP A 80 7.64 -11.37 -4.47
N SER A 81 8.81 -11.79 -4.02
CA SER A 81 9.23 -13.19 -4.03
C SER A 81 8.59 -14.00 -2.91
N ASP A 82 8.19 -13.34 -1.84
CA ASP A 82 7.72 -13.97 -0.62
C ASP A 82 6.22 -13.86 -0.42
N TYR A 83 5.65 -14.87 0.26
CA TYR A 83 4.26 -14.82 0.70
C TYR A 83 4.11 -13.80 1.84
N ASN A 84 3.09 -12.96 1.73
CA ASN A 84 2.79 -11.96 2.74
C ASN A 84 1.27 -11.87 3.01
N LYS A 85 0.87 -11.05 3.99
CA LYS A 85 -0.55 -10.89 4.38
C LYS A 85 -1.37 -10.03 3.42
N VAL A 86 -0.71 -9.35 2.48
CA VAL A 86 -1.37 -8.48 1.50
C VAL A 86 -2.02 -9.33 0.42
N LYS A 87 -3.19 -8.94 -0.04
CA LYS A 87 -3.91 -9.64 -1.12
C LYS A 87 -3.08 -9.63 -2.41
N LYS A 88 -3.08 -10.75 -3.13
CA LYS A 88 -2.40 -10.89 -4.40
C LYS A 88 -2.71 -9.74 -5.36
N GLY A 89 -1.67 -9.17 -5.96
CA GLY A 89 -1.77 -8.05 -6.91
C GLY A 89 -1.94 -6.66 -6.29
N LYS A 90 -1.95 -6.57 -4.96
CA LYS A 90 -1.88 -5.30 -4.24
C LYS A 90 -0.43 -4.97 -3.89
N VAL A 91 -0.12 -3.69 -3.75
CA VAL A 91 1.20 -3.21 -3.33
C VAL A 91 1.45 -3.68 -1.89
N CYS A 92 2.53 -4.40 -1.68
CA CYS A 92 2.97 -4.86 -0.36
C CYS A 92 4.11 -4.01 0.19
N ASP A 93 4.95 -3.45 -0.71
CA ASP A 93 6.03 -2.55 -0.34
C ASP A 93 6.34 -1.53 -1.46
N GLN A 94 7.13 -0.52 -1.12
CA GLN A 94 7.56 0.54 -2.02
C GLN A 94 9.02 0.89 -1.75
N SER A 95 9.80 1.21 -2.79
CA SER A 95 11.25 1.48 -2.67
C SER A 95 11.55 2.76 -1.89
N ILE A 96 10.69 3.77 -2.00
CA ILE A 96 10.79 5.00 -1.22
C ILE A 96 9.80 4.89 -0.05
N PRO A 97 10.27 4.90 1.21
CA PRO A 97 9.39 4.74 2.37
C PRO A 97 8.31 5.81 2.48
N ALA A 98 7.13 5.42 2.98
CA ALA A 98 6.06 6.38 3.26
C ALA A 98 6.50 7.43 4.29
N GLY A 99 6.25 8.70 4.01
CA GLY A 99 6.64 9.84 4.86
C GLY A 99 8.03 10.39 4.58
N GLU A 100 8.85 9.74 3.76
CA GLU A 100 10.11 10.27 3.28
C GLU A 100 9.88 11.51 2.41
N LYS A 101 10.76 12.50 2.53
CA LYS A 101 10.68 13.72 1.74
C LYS A 101 11.25 13.48 0.35
N VAL A 102 10.47 13.81 -0.65
CA VAL A 102 10.84 13.76 -2.07
C VAL A 102 10.69 15.17 -2.63
N ASN A 103 11.75 15.70 -3.21
CA ASN A 103 11.72 17.02 -3.84
C ASN A 103 11.14 16.90 -5.25
N THR A 104 10.07 17.64 -5.53
CA THR A 104 9.33 17.54 -6.81
C THR A 104 10.10 18.05 -8.02
N ILE A 105 11.15 18.84 -7.81
CA ILE A 105 12.02 19.35 -8.88
C ILE A 105 13.21 18.41 -9.10
N GLU A 106 13.99 18.14 -8.02
CA GLU A 106 15.20 17.33 -8.11
C GLU A 106 14.93 15.88 -8.44
N ASN A 107 13.86 15.31 -7.88
CA ASN A 107 13.49 13.92 -8.08
C ASN A 107 12.45 13.73 -9.21
N LYS A 108 12.27 14.74 -10.06
CA LYS A 108 11.39 14.63 -11.21
C LYS A 108 11.89 13.57 -12.19
N GLY A 109 11.07 12.55 -12.43
CA GLY A 109 11.44 11.43 -13.29
C GLY A 109 12.23 10.31 -12.61
N ASP A 110 12.55 10.45 -11.32
CA ASP A 110 13.15 9.36 -10.56
C ASP A 110 12.20 8.16 -10.49
N GLU A 111 12.79 6.97 -10.41
CA GLU A 111 12.02 5.73 -10.38
C GLU A 111 11.57 5.37 -8.96
N VAL A 112 10.29 5.04 -8.81
CA VAL A 112 9.77 4.37 -7.63
C VAL A 112 9.32 2.95 -7.98
N VAL A 113 9.87 1.96 -7.28
CA VAL A 113 9.51 0.56 -7.45
C VAL A 113 8.39 0.20 -6.49
N LEU A 114 7.30 -0.34 -7.03
CA LEU A 114 6.18 -0.87 -6.25
C LEU A 114 6.24 -2.40 -6.26
N TYR A 115 6.41 -3.00 -5.09
CA TYR A 115 6.39 -4.45 -4.93
C TYR A 115 4.96 -4.94 -4.77
N THR A 116 4.53 -5.86 -5.64
CA THR A 116 3.18 -6.42 -5.62
C THR A 116 3.16 -7.80 -5.00
N SER A 117 2.25 -8.00 -4.06
CA SER A 117 2.08 -9.26 -3.33
C SER A 117 1.68 -10.42 -4.22
N ILE A 118 2.30 -11.57 -4.01
CA ILE A 118 1.87 -12.87 -4.53
C ILE A 118 0.76 -13.51 -3.70
N GLY A 119 0.41 -12.90 -2.58
CA GLY A 119 -0.66 -13.32 -1.66
C GLY A 119 -0.13 -14.10 -0.45
N PRO A 120 -1.04 -14.54 0.43
CA PRO A 120 -0.69 -15.38 1.57
C PRO A 120 -0.30 -16.79 1.13
N LYS A 121 0.54 -17.44 1.93
CA LYS A 121 0.95 -18.82 1.71
C LYS A 121 -0.30 -19.72 1.60
N PRO A 122 -0.40 -20.55 0.56
CA PRO A 122 -1.51 -21.49 0.44
C PRO A 122 -1.61 -22.39 1.67
N THR A 123 -2.75 -22.37 2.34
CA THR A 123 -3.06 -23.35 3.39
C THR A 123 -3.27 -24.72 2.73
N PRO A 124 -2.62 -25.78 3.21
CA PRO A 124 -2.87 -27.10 2.67
C PRO A 124 -4.36 -27.42 2.80
N LYS A 125 -4.96 -27.82 1.67
CA LYS A 125 -6.36 -28.26 1.64
C LYS A 125 -6.51 -29.40 2.64
N PRO A 126 -7.50 -29.39 3.54
CA PRO A 126 -7.70 -30.52 4.45
C PRO A 126 -7.86 -31.79 3.64
N THR A 127 -6.98 -32.75 3.90
CA THR A 127 -7.08 -34.10 3.30
C THR A 127 -8.44 -34.66 3.72
N PRO A 128 -9.29 -35.12 2.79
CA PRO A 128 -10.55 -35.74 3.16
C PRO A 128 -10.25 -36.92 4.10
N LYS A 129 -10.87 -36.88 5.29
CA LYS A 129 -10.79 -38.02 6.23
C LYS A 129 -11.20 -39.26 5.48
N PRO A 130 -10.47 -40.37 5.64
CA PRO A 130 -10.88 -41.63 5.03
C PRO A 130 -12.29 -41.97 5.50
N VAL A 131 -13.20 -42.10 4.54
CA VAL A 131 -14.55 -42.61 4.79
C VAL A 131 -14.36 -44.06 5.18
N VAL A 132 -14.56 -44.33 6.46
CA VAL A 132 -14.64 -45.75 6.96
C VAL A 132 -15.94 -46.28 6.40
N THR A 133 -15.84 -47.01 5.29
CA THR A 133 -16.94 -47.80 4.75
C THR A 133 -17.12 -48.96 5.73
N SER A 134 -18.08 -48.81 6.62
CA SER A 134 -18.56 -49.94 7.44
C SER A 134 -19.18 -50.98 6.51
N ARG A 135 -18.46 -52.04 6.33
CA ARG A 135 -18.87 -53.24 5.61
C ARG A 135 -20.12 -53.79 6.29
N PRO A 136 -21.23 -54.07 5.60
CA PRO A 136 -22.37 -54.73 6.22
C PRO A 136 -21.94 -56.19 6.49
N SER A 137 -21.89 -56.54 7.76
CA SER A 137 -21.74 -57.94 8.17
C SER A 137 -23.09 -58.60 8.01
N SER A 138 -23.20 -59.40 6.95
CA SER A 138 -24.25 -60.38 6.79
C SER A 138 -24.00 -61.53 7.76
N ASN A 139 -24.82 -61.69 8.78
CA ASN A 139 -24.99 -62.99 9.36
C ASN A 139 -26.46 -63.23 9.66
N ALA A 140 -26.95 -64.29 9.04
CA ALA A 140 -28.29 -64.77 9.12
C ALA A 140 -28.49 -65.68 10.33
N SER A 141 -29.75 -65.82 10.73
CA SER A 141 -30.43 -66.90 11.45
C SER A 141 -30.22 -67.02 12.96
N SER A 142 -31.22 -66.85 13.75
CA SER A 142 -32.21 -67.84 14.11
C SER A 142 -33.06 -67.39 15.29
N ALA A 143 -34.36 -67.45 15.12
CA ALA A 143 -35.40 -67.84 16.05
C ALA A 143 -35.22 -67.75 17.54
N GLY A 144 -36.16 -67.05 18.20
CA GLY A 144 -36.33 -67.13 19.67
C GLY A 144 -37.35 -66.14 20.24
N LYS A 145 -38.54 -66.51 20.27
CA LYS A 145 -39.82 -66.14 20.78
C LYS A 145 -39.81 -65.64 22.24
N SER A 146 -40.74 -64.73 22.54
CA SER A 146 -41.41 -64.47 23.84
C SER A 146 -41.09 -63.17 24.55
N GLN A 147 -42.06 -62.30 24.47
CA GLN A 147 -43.03 -61.81 25.47
C GLN A 147 -42.56 -60.70 26.43
N SER A 148 -43.35 -59.62 26.26
CA SER A 148 -44.01 -58.75 27.26
C SER A 148 -43.20 -58.02 28.30
N GLY A 149 -43.50 -56.75 28.38
CA GLY A 149 -43.25 -55.93 29.54
C GLY A 149 -43.32 -54.44 29.26
N ASP A 150 -44.53 -53.96 29.28
CA ASP A 150 -45.01 -52.62 29.61
C ASP A 150 -44.05 -51.77 30.45
N SER A 151 -44.03 -50.52 30.16
CA SER A 151 -44.23 -49.35 31.05
C SER A 151 -43.46 -48.14 30.53
N GLN A 152 -44.13 -47.24 29.91
CA GLN A 152 -44.41 -45.83 30.30
C GLN A 152 -43.43 -45.15 31.27
N PHE A 153 -42.99 -44.03 30.88
CA PHE A 153 -43.03 -42.72 31.52
C PHE A 153 -42.15 -41.74 30.70
N SER A 154 -42.72 -40.86 29.99
CA SER A 154 -43.17 -39.51 30.33
C SER A 154 -42.08 -38.52 30.75
N ALA A 155 -41.91 -37.58 29.86
CA ALA A 155 -41.82 -36.13 30.04
C ALA A 155 -40.76 -35.64 31.06
N ILE A 156 -40.10 -34.56 30.85
CA ILE A 156 -40.44 -33.13 30.72
C ILE A 156 -39.13 -32.35 30.54
N ASN A 157 -39.04 -31.46 29.61
CA ASN A 157 -39.07 -30.05 29.80
C ASN A 157 -37.94 -29.33 30.52
N GLY A 158 -37.43 -28.28 29.93
CA GLY A 158 -36.66 -27.19 30.57
C GLY A 158 -35.61 -26.59 29.62
N SER A 159 -35.85 -25.72 28.73
CA SER A 159 -36.18 -24.29 28.86
C SER A 159 -35.20 -23.50 29.75
N GLY A 160 -34.51 -22.57 29.16
CA GLY A 160 -33.82 -21.51 29.91
C GLY A 160 -32.62 -20.98 29.09
N SER A 161 -32.77 -20.08 28.21
CA SER A 161 -33.03 -18.65 28.32
C SER A 161 -31.84 -17.83 28.82
N LYS A 162 -31.33 -16.99 27.88
CA LYS A 162 -30.96 -15.57 28.02
C LYS A 162 -29.85 -15.13 28.97
N ARG A 163 -28.92 -14.36 28.44
CA ARG A 163 -28.71 -12.90 28.56
C ARG A 163 -27.23 -12.63 28.31
N SER A 164 -26.81 -11.85 27.32
CA SER A 164 -26.86 -10.39 27.27
C SER A 164 -26.18 -9.68 28.45
N SER A 165 -25.05 -9.01 28.15
CA SER A 165 -24.65 -7.73 28.73
C SER A 165 -23.39 -7.25 28.04
N SER A 166 -23.46 -6.33 27.24
CA SER A 166 -23.07 -4.92 27.20
C SER A 166 -22.33 -4.41 28.43
N ALA A 167 -21.15 -3.84 28.22
CA ALA A 167 -20.69 -2.68 28.96
C ALA A 167 -19.64 -1.91 28.15
N SER A 168 -20.04 -0.77 27.65
CA SER A 168 -19.27 0.41 27.36
C SER A 168 -18.61 0.94 28.64
N PHE A 169 -17.47 1.64 28.49
CA PHE A 169 -17.08 2.90 29.16
C PHE A 169 -15.73 3.26 28.54
N ALA A 170 -15.54 4.28 27.74
CA ALA A 170 -15.64 5.72 28.02
C ALA A 170 -14.48 6.28 28.87
N THR A 171 -13.64 7.03 28.21
CA THR A 171 -13.18 8.40 28.42
C THR A 171 -12.12 8.71 29.48
N LEU A 172 -11.26 9.60 29.08
CA LEU A 172 -10.49 10.69 29.74
C LEU A 172 -8.97 10.37 29.94
N ASN A 173 -8.08 11.04 29.34
CA ASN A 173 -7.66 12.44 29.38
C ASN A 173 -6.75 12.72 28.19
#